data_0f6229f9c280e3c2d2ab0aea693151be
#
_entry.id   0f6229f9c280e3c2d2ab0aea693151be
#
_cell.length_a   1.000
_cell.length_b   1.000
_cell.length_c   1.000
_cell.angle_alpha   90.00
_cell.angle_beta   90.00
_cell.angle_gamma   90.00
#
_symmetry.space_group_name_H-M   'P 1'
#
loop_
_entity.id
_entity.type
_entity.pdbx_description
1 polymer ?
#
loop_
_entity_poly.entity_id
_entity_poly.type
_entity_poly.pdbx_seq_one_letter_code
_entity_poly.pdbx_strand_id
1 'polypeptide(L)'
;NTFSFFEKEGYANEYRNCVVDRGPMPQGIRPRLRSGNADGIHSSQARKGPTVTGCKVGHNGDDCIIVCGRSFPVGSADAAKGTIDLVTRETHPVFRRGDRLVVVGYDGKRKGELRLVSVGRFDPTEEQRNAVTTGYPSLLSKASYKLGFRLKVKQMPFEIGPGDVVFNADAVGSGFLVKDNEVGHVRSRGILIKGIDGVVASNRITGCAMQGILMSPEIEWMGGGFSSNVQIVGNTIEECMFERGNPRMPPGALSLFYITGDAKVADPGAFMNITVQKNKVTDCPCPAIVVTSVDGLKMSDNEVENSKEVTRSHGERYGADTGAPVWEKNNIKK
;
A
#
# COMPACT_ATOMS: atom_id res chain seq x y z
N ASN A 1 15.10 -17.95 -0.23
CA ASN A 1 14.32 -17.35 0.87
C ASN A 1 13.91 -15.95 0.46
N THR A 2 12.63 -15.70 0.39
CA THR A 2 12.08 -14.42 -0.01
C THR A 2 11.71 -13.58 1.21
N PHE A 3 10.73 -13.96 2.00
CA PHE A 3 10.25 -13.26 3.19
C PHE A 3 10.76 -13.94 4.46
N SER A 4 10.90 -13.19 5.56
CA SER A 4 11.20 -13.77 6.88
C SER A 4 9.94 -14.34 7.51
N PHE A 5 8.86 -13.55 7.54
CA PHE A 5 7.51 -14.00 7.88
C PHE A 5 6.57 -13.64 6.74
N PHE A 6 5.80 -14.60 6.27
CA PHE A 6 4.79 -14.39 5.24
C PHE A 6 3.49 -15.06 5.64
N GLU A 7 2.42 -14.29 5.66
CA GLU A 7 1.07 -14.81 5.74
C GLU A 7 0.26 -14.44 4.50
N LYS A 8 -0.58 -15.36 4.06
CA LYS A 8 -1.58 -15.11 3.04
C LYS A 8 -2.94 -15.58 3.55
N GLU A 9 -3.96 -14.71 3.43
CA GLU A 9 -5.32 -15.01 3.87
C GLU A 9 -5.44 -15.30 5.38
N GLY A 10 -4.54 -14.69 6.18
CA GLY A 10 -4.52 -14.83 7.62
C GLY A 10 -5.79 -14.31 8.31
N TYR A 11 -5.98 -14.74 9.54
CA TYR A 11 -7.06 -14.25 10.41
C TYR A 11 -6.55 -14.04 11.82
N ALA A 12 -6.45 -12.77 12.20
CA ALA A 12 -6.02 -12.32 13.53
C ALA A 12 -4.65 -12.89 13.98
N ASN A 13 -3.70 -13.05 13.04
CA ASN A 13 -2.35 -13.48 13.38
C ASN A 13 -1.62 -12.40 14.19
N GLU A 14 -0.82 -12.85 15.14
CA GLU A 14 -0.04 -11.99 16.01
C GLU A 14 1.45 -12.28 15.90
N TYR A 15 2.21 -11.23 15.65
CA TYR A 15 3.68 -11.20 15.71
C TYR A 15 4.07 -10.32 16.90
N ARG A 16 4.50 -10.95 17.98
CA ARG A 16 4.86 -10.25 19.21
C ARG A 16 6.32 -10.49 19.56
N ASN A 17 7.06 -9.41 19.80
CA ASN A 17 8.48 -9.47 20.22
C ASN A 17 9.34 -10.32 19.28
N CYS A 18 8.98 -10.39 17.98
CA CYS A 18 9.74 -11.11 16.98
C CYS A 18 10.99 -10.31 16.59
N VAL A 19 12.07 -11.02 16.26
CA VAL A 19 13.30 -10.39 15.77
C VAL A 19 13.63 -10.92 14.38
N VAL A 20 13.72 -9.99 13.44
CA VAL A 20 14.25 -10.20 12.09
C VAL A 20 15.46 -9.30 11.95
N ASP A 21 16.65 -9.85 12.12
CA ASP A 21 17.89 -9.10 12.05
C ASP A 21 19.01 -10.02 11.54
N ARG A 22 20.17 -9.46 11.27
CA ARG A 22 21.36 -10.24 10.91
C ARG A 22 21.72 -11.16 12.09
N GLY A 23 21.77 -12.46 11.83
CA GLY A 23 22.13 -13.43 12.85
C GLY A 23 23.55 -13.21 13.38
N PRO A 24 23.90 -13.81 14.53
CA PRO A 24 25.24 -13.74 15.10
C PRO A 24 26.28 -14.27 14.09
N MET A 25 27.44 -13.65 14.13
CA MET A 25 28.52 -13.94 13.20
C MET A 25 29.43 -15.06 13.75
N PRO A 26 29.71 -16.11 12.99
CA PRO A 26 30.81 -16.98 13.32
C PRO A 26 32.11 -16.21 13.33
N GLN A 27 33.00 -16.55 14.25
CA GLN A 27 34.28 -15.89 14.39
C GLN A 27 35.09 -15.95 13.08
N GLY A 28 35.65 -14.82 12.65
CA GLY A 28 36.45 -14.73 11.42
C GLY A 28 35.69 -14.57 10.10
N ILE A 29 34.36 -14.51 10.14
CA ILE A 29 33.53 -14.27 8.95
C ILE A 29 33.05 -12.80 8.89
N ARG A 30 32.99 -12.23 7.68
CA ARG A 30 32.48 -10.87 7.48
C ARG A 30 31.00 -10.78 7.87
N PRO A 31 30.54 -9.64 8.45
CA PRO A 31 29.15 -9.41 8.78
C PRO A 31 28.23 -9.66 7.58
N ARG A 32 27.13 -10.35 7.80
CA ARG A 32 26.08 -10.46 6.79
C ARG A 32 25.52 -9.06 6.51
N LEU A 33 25.34 -8.74 5.25
CA LEU A 33 24.75 -7.46 4.86
C LEU A 33 23.25 -7.42 5.13
N ARG A 34 22.58 -8.59 5.08
CA ARG A 34 21.12 -8.70 5.18
C ARG A 34 20.71 -9.82 6.12
N SER A 35 19.53 -9.62 6.74
CA SER A 35 18.81 -10.66 7.49
C SER A 35 18.03 -11.60 6.58
N GLY A 36 17.47 -11.08 5.48
CA GLY A 36 16.70 -11.78 4.46
C GLY A 36 16.77 -11.08 3.11
N ASN A 37 16.24 -11.71 2.05
CA ASN A 37 16.32 -11.17 0.68
C ASN A 37 15.11 -10.32 0.27
N ALA A 38 13.99 -10.41 0.98
CA ALA A 38 12.77 -9.62 0.76
C ALA A 38 12.27 -9.07 2.09
N ASP A 39 10.96 -8.94 2.26
CA ASP A 39 10.36 -8.27 3.41
C ASP A 39 10.60 -9.01 4.73
N GLY A 40 10.54 -8.25 5.80
CA GLY A 40 10.62 -8.78 7.15
C GLY A 40 9.32 -9.51 7.54
N ILE A 41 8.24 -8.77 7.68
CA ILE A 41 6.90 -9.30 7.98
C ILE A 41 5.96 -8.86 6.85
N HIS A 42 5.43 -9.81 6.08
CA HIS A 42 4.53 -9.56 4.97
C HIS A 42 3.17 -10.20 5.21
N SER A 43 2.16 -9.41 5.52
CA SER A 43 0.77 -9.84 5.62
C SER A 43 0.03 -9.49 4.33
N SER A 44 -0.44 -10.52 3.63
CA SER A 44 -1.18 -10.37 2.38
C SER A 44 -2.57 -10.96 2.49
N GLN A 45 -3.57 -10.15 2.15
CA GLN A 45 -4.96 -10.59 2.05
C GLN A 45 -5.54 -11.16 3.37
N ALA A 46 -5.02 -10.71 4.50
CA ALA A 46 -5.56 -11.10 5.79
C ALA A 46 -7.01 -10.60 5.94
N ARG A 47 -7.88 -11.44 6.48
CA ARG A 47 -9.28 -11.07 6.71
C ARG A 47 -9.47 -10.26 7.99
N LYS A 48 -8.56 -10.40 8.92
CA LYS A 48 -8.48 -9.61 10.15
C LYS A 48 -7.02 -9.49 10.58
N GLY A 49 -6.63 -8.32 11.03
CA GLY A 49 -5.26 -8.04 11.47
C GLY A 49 -4.30 -7.91 10.28
N PRO A 50 -2.99 -8.11 10.44
CA PRO A 50 -2.31 -8.69 11.61
C PRO A 50 -2.18 -7.74 12.81
N THR A 51 -1.72 -8.28 13.93
CA THR A 51 -1.15 -7.52 15.04
C THR A 51 0.37 -7.72 15.05
N VAL A 52 1.13 -6.66 14.86
CA VAL A 52 2.61 -6.65 14.89
C VAL A 52 3.04 -5.71 16.00
N THR A 53 3.55 -6.24 17.11
CA THR A 53 3.87 -5.44 18.29
C THR A 53 5.18 -5.82 18.95
N GLY A 54 5.97 -4.81 19.37
CA GLY A 54 7.23 -5.00 20.07
C GLY A 54 8.30 -5.75 19.25
N CYS A 55 8.15 -5.76 17.92
CA CYS A 55 9.07 -6.46 17.04
C CYS A 55 10.27 -5.59 16.66
N LYS A 56 11.42 -6.24 16.45
CA LYS A 56 12.58 -5.63 15.82
C LYS A 56 12.76 -6.23 14.42
N VAL A 57 12.66 -5.38 13.39
CA VAL A 57 12.73 -5.83 11.99
C VAL A 57 13.67 -4.94 11.20
N GLY A 58 14.78 -5.50 10.74
CA GLY A 58 15.75 -4.71 10.01
C GLY A 58 16.74 -5.51 9.17
N HIS A 59 17.54 -4.77 8.39
CA HIS A 59 18.56 -5.31 7.50
C HIS A 59 18.03 -6.32 6.47
N ASN A 60 16.75 -6.39 6.24
CA ASN A 60 16.16 -7.24 5.20
C ASN A 60 16.30 -6.62 3.80
N GLY A 61 16.02 -7.39 2.78
CA GLY A 61 16.30 -7.01 1.39
C GLY A 61 15.25 -6.09 0.77
N ASP A 62 14.08 -5.95 1.42
CA ASP A 62 12.97 -5.11 0.99
C ASP A 62 12.29 -4.45 2.19
N ASP A 63 10.97 -4.26 2.22
CA ASP A 63 10.26 -3.56 3.28
C ASP A 63 10.32 -4.28 4.63
N CYS A 64 10.32 -3.55 5.75
CA CYS A 64 10.32 -4.21 7.06
C CYS A 64 8.97 -4.84 7.39
N ILE A 65 7.88 -4.07 7.29
CA ILE A 65 6.52 -4.55 7.60
C ILE A 65 5.57 -4.12 6.49
N ILE A 66 4.82 -5.08 5.93
CA ILE A 66 3.78 -4.83 4.92
C ILE A 66 2.44 -5.36 5.41
N VAL A 67 1.40 -4.54 5.31
CA VAL A 67 0.00 -4.96 5.43
C VAL A 67 -0.71 -4.62 4.13
N CYS A 68 -1.12 -5.63 3.37
CA CYS A 68 -1.71 -5.43 2.05
C CYS A 68 -2.84 -6.40 1.71
N GLY A 69 -3.59 -6.04 0.68
CA GLY A 69 -4.51 -6.92 -0.02
C GLY A 69 -4.09 -7.13 -1.46
N ARG A 70 -5.09 -7.33 -2.32
CA ARG A 70 -4.93 -7.36 -3.78
C ARG A 70 -6.00 -6.52 -4.43
N SER A 71 -5.62 -5.79 -5.44
CA SER A 71 -6.51 -5.16 -6.41
C SER A 71 -6.59 -6.04 -7.65
N PHE A 72 -7.76 -6.10 -8.25
CA PHE A 72 -8.04 -6.92 -9.41
C PHE A 72 -8.59 -6.02 -10.52
N PRO A 73 -7.88 -5.87 -11.63
CA PRO A 73 -8.36 -5.07 -12.73
C PRO A 73 -9.57 -5.70 -13.43
N VAL A 74 -10.51 -4.86 -13.80
CA VAL A 74 -11.73 -5.26 -14.51
C VAL A 74 -11.43 -5.45 -16.00
N GLY A 75 -11.70 -6.65 -16.51
CA GLY A 75 -11.65 -6.93 -17.95
C GLY A 75 -12.96 -6.60 -18.66
N SER A 76 -14.10 -6.87 -18.00
CA SER A 76 -15.43 -6.49 -18.46
C SER A 76 -16.45 -6.54 -17.32
N ALA A 77 -17.62 -5.90 -17.51
CA ALA A 77 -18.76 -6.04 -16.60
C ALA A 77 -20.07 -6.02 -17.39
N ASP A 78 -21.08 -6.72 -16.86
CA ASP A 78 -22.44 -6.79 -17.42
C ASP A 78 -23.44 -6.48 -16.31
N ALA A 79 -24.00 -5.27 -16.33
CA ALA A 79 -24.92 -4.80 -15.30
C ALA A 79 -26.25 -5.58 -15.30
N ALA A 80 -26.74 -5.99 -16.46
CA ALA A 80 -27.99 -6.75 -16.56
C ALA A 80 -27.86 -8.15 -15.94
N LYS A 81 -26.69 -8.76 -16.09
CA LYS A 81 -26.38 -10.05 -15.45
C LYS A 81 -25.82 -9.89 -14.04
N GLY A 82 -25.43 -8.70 -13.62
CA GLY A 82 -24.73 -8.46 -12.34
C GLY A 82 -23.39 -9.21 -12.27
N THR A 83 -22.60 -9.23 -13.34
CA THR A 83 -21.32 -9.92 -13.40
C THR A 83 -20.17 -8.96 -13.66
N ILE A 84 -19.05 -9.21 -13.00
CA ILE A 84 -17.79 -8.48 -13.18
C ILE A 84 -16.71 -9.51 -13.44
N ASP A 85 -16.07 -9.41 -14.58
CA ASP A 85 -14.97 -10.26 -14.99
C ASP A 85 -13.64 -9.58 -14.66
N LEU A 86 -12.89 -10.19 -13.79
CA LEU A 86 -11.56 -9.75 -13.36
C LEU A 86 -10.49 -10.53 -14.09
N VAL A 87 -9.45 -9.85 -14.56
CA VAL A 87 -8.26 -10.50 -15.13
C VAL A 87 -7.13 -10.48 -14.10
N THR A 88 -6.50 -11.61 -13.84
CA THR A 88 -5.57 -11.75 -12.73
C THR A 88 -4.43 -12.72 -13.03
N ARG A 89 -3.40 -12.67 -12.19
CA ARG A 89 -2.35 -13.70 -12.09
C ARG A 89 -2.53 -14.61 -10.87
N GLU A 90 -3.48 -14.31 -10.00
CA GLU A 90 -3.75 -15.11 -8.80
C GLU A 90 -4.43 -16.43 -9.17
N THR A 91 -3.89 -17.52 -8.65
CA THR A 91 -4.40 -18.88 -8.93
C THR A 91 -5.59 -19.25 -8.07
N HIS A 92 -5.83 -18.55 -6.97
CA HIS A 92 -6.94 -18.81 -6.04
C HIS A 92 -7.70 -17.52 -5.74
N PRO A 93 -9.03 -17.55 -5.79
CA PRO A 93 -9.84 -16.39 -5.44
C PRO A 93 -9.85 -16.20 -3.92
N VAL A 94 -9.56 -14.98 -3.48
CA VAL A 94 -9.67 -14.56 -2.07
C VAL A 94 -11.05 -14.01 -1.74
N PHE A 95 -12.03 -14.41 -2.53
CA PHE A 95 -13.39 -13.93 -2.43
C PHE A 95 -14.29 -14.99 -1.79
N ARG A 96 -15.13 -14.56 -0.85
CA ARG A 96 -16.17 -15.41 -0.22
C ARG A 96 -17.53 -14.75 -0.39
N ARG A 97 -18.58 -15.56 -0.46
CA ARG A 97 -19.97 -15.05 -0.50
C ARG A 97 -20.20 -14.06 0.65
N GLY A 98 -20.76 -12.90 0.34
CA GLY A 98 -21.04 -11.84 1.30
C GLY A 98 -19.91 -10.81 1.46
N ASP A 99 -18.73 -11.04 0.90
CA ASP A 99 -17.62 -10.09 0.99
C ASP A 99 -17.99 -8.72 0.41
N ARG A 100 -17.44 -7.68 1.02
CA ARG A 100 -17.52 -6.30 0.54
C ARG A 100 -16.47 -6.08 -0.55
N LEU A 101 -16.95 -5.71 -1.71
CA LEU A 101 -16.12 -5.36 -2.84
C LEU A 101 -16.12 -3.84 -3.00
N VAL A 102 -14.97 -3.23 -3.02
CA VAL A 102 -14.82 -1.80 -3.33
C VAL A 102 -14.36 -1.67 -4.77
N VAL A 103 -15.06 -0.84 -5.52
CA VAL A 103 -14.71 -0.50 -6.91
C VAL A 103 -14.07 0.87 -6.93
N VAL A 104 -12.91 0.97 -7.56
CA VAL A 104 -12.15 2.21 -7.70
C VAL A 104 -11.88 2.44 -9.18
N GLY A 105 -12.16 3.64 -9.66
CA GLY A 105 -11.88 4.05 -11.03
C GLY A 105 -10.39 4.22 -11.30
N TYR A 106 -10.06 4.30 -12.56
CA TYR A 106 -8.70 4.59 -13.04
C TYR A 106 -8.12 5.90 -12.48
N ASP A 107 -8.98 6.87 -12.21
CA ASP A 107 -8.67 8.15 -11.59
C ASP A 107 -8.42 8.09 -10.08
N GLY A 108 -8.56 6.93 -9.47
CA GLY A 108 -8.40 6.71 -8.03
C GLY A 108 -9.67 6.98 -7.21
N LYS A 109 -10.75 7.41 -7.82
CA LYS A 109 -12.01 7.67 -7.11
C LYS A 109 -12.77 6.39 -6.79
N ARG A 110 -13.22 6.26 -5.56
CA ARG A 110 -14.15 5.20 -5.18
C ARG A 110 -15.48 5.41 -5.88
N LYS A 111 -15.89 4.44 -6.70
CA LYS A 111 -17.21 4.41 -7.35
C LYS A 111 -18.30 3.92 -6.40
N GLY A 112 -17.95 2.97 -5.52
CA GLY A 112 -18.87 2.45 -4.53
C GLY A 112 -18.49 1.07 -4.02
N GLU A 113 -19.41 0.48 -3.23
CA GLU A 113 -19.28 -0.84 -2.66
C GLU A 113 -20.37 -1.79 -3.17
N LEU A 114 -20.01 -3.05 -3.33
CA LEU A 114 -20.89 -4.13 -3.75
C LEU A 114 -20.81 -5.30 -2.77
N ARG A 115 -21.83 -6.15 -2.77
CA ARG A 115 -21.83 -7.40 -2.03
C ARG A 115 -21.69 -8.58 -2.96
N LEU A 116 -20.69 -9.40 -2.73
CA LEU A 116 -20.43 -10.61 -3.52
C LEU A 116 -21.49 -11.68 -3.26
N VAL A 117 -22.06 -12.20 -4.33
CA VAL A 117 -23.00 -13.34 -4.29
C VAL A 117 -22.25 -14.65 -4.53
N SER A 118 -21.40 -14.68 -5.54
CA SER A 118 -20.58 -15.85 -5.86
C SER A 118 -19.36 -15.46 -6.69
N VAL A 119 -18.37 -16.33 -6.72
CA VAL A 119 -17.18 -16.21 -7.58
C VAL A 119 -16.98 -17.52 -8.34
N GLY A 120 -16.62 -17.43 -9.59
CA GLY A 120 -16.23 -18.55 -10.45
C GLY A 120 -14.94 -18.24 -11.21
N ARG A 121 -14.26 -19.27 -11.69
CA ARG A 121 -13.14 -19.12 -12.62
C ARG A 121 -13.65 -19.08 -14.05
N PHE A 122 -12.93 -18.37 -14.89
CA PHE A 122 -13.13 -18.40 -16.32
C PHE A 122 -11.80 -18.09 -17.05
N ASP A 123 -11.74 -18.40 -18.32
CA ASP A 123 -10.59 -18.04 -19.16
C ASP A 123 -10.87 -16.70 -19.85
N PRO A 124 -10.13 -15.63 -19.51
CA PRO A 124 -10.33 -14.31 -20.11
C PRO A 124 -10.06 -14.34 -21.61
N THR A 125 -10.89 -13.63 -22.36
CA THR A 125 -10.65 -13.41 -23.79
C THR A 125 -9.40 -12.57 -24.01
N GLU A 126 -8.88 -12.59 -25.22
CA GLU A 126 -7.74 -11.72 -25.58
C GLU A 126 -8.09 -10.25 -25.42
N GLU A 127 -9.31 -9.86 -25.80
CA GLU A 127 -9.82 -8.49 -25.62
C GLU A 127 -9.80 -8.06 -24.14
N GLN A 128 -10.28 -8.90 -23.22
CA GLN A 128 -10.26 -8.61 -21.79
C GLN A 128 -8.83 -8.48 -21.24
N ARG A 129 -7.92 -9.35 -21.68
CA ARG A 129 -6.49 -9.25 -21.30
C ARG A 129 -5.87 -7.96 -21.84
N ASN A 130 -6.14 -7.62 -23.09
CA ASN A 130 -5.63 -6.41 -23.73
C ASN A 130 -6.18 -5.16 -23.05
N ALA A 131 -7.45 -5.11 -22.70
CA ALA A 131 -8.06 -4.00 -21.96
C ALA A 131 -7.31 -3.74 -20.65
N VAL A 132 -6.97 -4.78 -19.90
CA VAL A 132 -6.20 -4.65 -18.65
C VAL A 132 -4.77 -4.21 -18.89
N THR A 133 -4.04 -4.83 -19.82
CA THR A 133 -2.62 -4.52 -20.04
C THR A 133 -2.40 -3.17 -20.72
N THR A 134 -3.38 -2.67 -21.46
CA THR A 134 -3.39 -1.33 -22.03
C THR A 134 -3.85 -0.30 -21.01
N GLY A 135 -4.91 -0.60 -20.25
CA GLY A 135 -5.44 0.28 -19.22
C GLY A 135 -4.45 0.55 -18.07
N TYR A 136 -3.53 -0.38 -17.84
CA TYR A 136 -2.49 -0.23 -16.81
C TYR A 136 -1.08 -0.33 -17.41
N PRO A 137 -0.57 0.72 -18.07
CA PRO A 137 0.74 0.70 -18.74
C PRO A 137 1.91 0.37 -17.81
N SER A 138 1.81 0.77 -16.55
CA SER A 138 2.82 0.51 -15.51
C SER A 138 2.75 -0.88 -14.89
N LEU A 139 1.72 -1.68 -15.23
CA LEU A 139 1.52 -3.02 -14.65
C LEU A 139 2.73 -3.92 -14.89
N LEU A 140 3.28 -4.44 -13.79
CA LEU A 140 4.41 -5.36 -13.82
C LEU A 140 3.95 -6.78 -14.14
N SER A 141 4.82 -7.53 -14.82
CA SER A 141 4.55 -8.93 -15.20
C SER A 141 3.25 -9.12 -16.00
N LYS A 142 2.95 -8.23 -16.93
CA LYS A 142 1.73 -8.27 -17.77
C LYS A 142 1.44 -9.64 -18.37
N ALA A 143 2.45 -10.36 -18.84
CA ALA A 143 2.30 -11.67 -19.44
C ALA A 143 1.75 -12.75 -18.48
N SER A 144 1.74 -12.50 -17.17
CA SER A 144 1.17 -13.42 -16.17
C SER A 144 -0.34 -13.24 -15.94
N TYR A 145 -0.94 -12.16 -16.45
CA TYR A 145 -2.38 -11.87 -16.32
C TYR A 145 -3.19 -12.69 -17.34
N LYS A 146 -3.33 -13.98 -17.07
CA LYS A 146 -3.96 -14.98 -17.97
C LYS A 146 -5.18 -15.65 -17.34
N LEU A 147 -5.41 -15.47 -16.04
CA LEU A 147 -6.50 -16.10 -15.30
C LEU A 147 -7.64 -15.13 -15.10
N GLY A 148 -8.84 -15.63 -14.89
CA GLY A 148 -10.03 -14.83 -14.66
C GLY A 148 -10.85 -15.29 -13.47
N PHE A 149 -11.43 -14.33 -12.75
CA PHE A 149 -12.48 -14.56 -11.78
C PHE A 149 -13.72 -13.77 -12.18
N ARG A 150 -14.84 -14.50 -12.36
CA ARG A 150 -16.15 -13.90 -12.57
C ARG A 150 -16.84 -13.73 -11.23
N LEU A 151 -17.04 -12.48 -10.84
CA LEU A 151 -17.80 -12.13 -9.65
C LEU A 151 -19.27 -11.95 -10.02
N LYS A 152 -20.17 -12.49 -9.21
CA LYS A 152 -21.61 -12.23 -9.26
C LYS A 152 -21.97 -11.30 -8.12
N VAL A 153 -22.64 -10.21 -8.43
CA VAL A 153 -23.18 -9.26 -7.44
C VAL A 153 -24.69 -9.11 -7.62
N LYS A 154 -25.38 -8.67 -6.57
CA LYS A 154 -26.84 -8.56 -6.62
C LYS A 154 -27.30 -7.39 -7.50
N GLN A 155 -26.60 -6.27 -7.40
CA GLN A 155 -26.90 -5.03 -8.11
C GLN A 155 -25.60 -4.28 -8.42
N MET A 156 -25.56 -3.55 -9.53
CA MET A 156 -24.49 -2.61 -9.88
C MET A 156 -25.11 -1.22 -10.01
N PRO A 157 -25.14 -0.43 -8.95
CA PRO A 157 -25.79 0.91 -8.94
C PRO A 157 -24.96 1.99 -9.63
N PHE A 158 -23.79 1.65 -10.12
CA PHE A 158 -22.87 2.53 -10.84
C PHE A 158 -22.16 1.76 -11.97
N GLU A 159 -21.65 2.49 -12.94
CA GLU A 159 -20.94 1.91 -14.07
C GLU A 159 -19.61 1.30 -13.67
N ILE A 160 -19.33 0.10 -14.15
CA ILE A 160 -18.08 -0.64 -13.95
C ILE A 160 -17.59 -1.12 -15.31
N GLY A 161 -16.31 -0.96 -15.58
CA GLY A 161 -15.71 -1.38 -16.85
C GLY A 161 -14.20 -1.45 -16.83
N PRO A 162 -13.58 -1.72 -17.98
CA PRO A 162 -12.13 -1.69 -18.13
C PRO A 162 -11.54 -0.36 -17.65
N GLY A 163 -10.42 -0.45 -16.93
CA GLY A 163 -9.80 0.69 -16.25
C GLY A 163 -10.19 0.81 -14.76
N ASP A 164 -11.25 0.13 -14.32
CA ASP A 164 -11.55 0.01 -12.89
C ASP A 164 -10.77 -1.12 -12.25
N VAL A 165 -10.58 -1.02 -10.95
CA VAL A 165 -10.10 -2.11 -10.10
C VAL A 165 -11.12 -2.46 -9.03
N VAL A 166 -11.17 -3.72 -8.69
CA VAL A 166 -11.95 -4.24 -7.57
C VAL A 166 -11.00 -4.77 -6.50
N PHE A 167 -11.22 -4.42 -5.25
CA PHE A 167 -10.56 -5.10 -4.15
C PHE A 167 -11.58 -5.61 -3.11
N ASN A 168 -11.18 -6.67 -2.41
CA ASN A 168 -12.00 -7.25 -1.37
C ASN A 168 -11.70 -6.55 -0.04
N ALA A 169 -12.58 -5.66 0.43
CA ALA A 169 -12.39 -4.93 1.67
C ALA A 169 -12.34 -5.84 2.92
N ASP A 170 -12.88 -7.05 2.81
CA ASP A 170 -12.84 -8.04 3.89
C ASP A 170 -11.59 -8.96 3.79
N ALA A 171 -10.62 -8.64 2.89
CA ALA A 171 -9.36 -9.35 2.74
C ALA A 171 -8.20 -8.41 2.36
N VAL A 172 -8.02 -7.35 3.14
CA VAL A 172 -6.93 -6.35 2.99
C VAL A 172 -6.24 -6.05 4.32
N GLY A 173 -6.35 -6.94 5.31
CA GLY A 173 -5.80 -6.70 6.64
C GLY A 173 -6.66 -5.75 7.49
N SER A 174 -7.99 -5.85 7.39
CA SER A 174 -8.89 -5.00 8.19
C SER A 174 -8.65 -5.16 9.70
N GLY A 175 -8.58 -4.05 10.43
CA GLY A 175 -8.31 -4.03 11.86
C GLY A 175 -6.86 -4.36 12.23
N PHE A 176 -5.90 -4.08 11.34
CA PHE A 176 -4.49 -4.29 11.63
C PHE A 176 -3.97 -3.37 12.73
N LEU A 177 -2.95 -3.85 13.47
CA LEU A 177 -2.22 -3.07 14.45
C LEU A 177 -0.71 -3.26 14.24
N VAL A 178 0.00 -2.18 13.93
CA VAL A 178 1.47 -2.14 13.86
C VAL A 178 1.94 -1.13 14.92
N LYS A 179 2.41 -1.63 16.06
CA LYS A 179 2.64 -0.77 17.22
C LYS A 179 3.89 -1.15 18.01
N ASP A 180 4.57 -0.13 18.57
CA ASP A 180 5.72 -0.29 19.46
C ASP A 180 6.86 -1.13 18.84
N ASN A 181 7.07 -1.04 17.51
CA ASN A 181 8.11 -1.78 16.80
C ASN A 181 9.34 -0.89 16.57
N GLU A 182 10.51 -1.52 16.49
CA GLU A 182 11.76 -0.93 16.03
C GLU A 182 12.07 -1.50 14.63
N VAL A 183 12.03 -0.65 13.60
CA VAL A 183 12.20 -1.11 12.22
C VAL A 183 13.16 -0.22 11.43
N GLY A 184 13.86 -0.78 10.46
CA GLY A 184 14.69 0.04 9.57
C GLY A 184 15.99 -0.60 9.11
N HIS A 185 16.97 0.27 8.77
CA HIS A 185 18.24 -0.10 8.16
C HIS A 185 18.07 -0.98 6.92
N VAL A 186 17.15 -0.57 6.06
CA VAL A 186 16.79 -1.30 4.84
C VAL A 186 16.94 -0.43 3.61
N ARG A 187 17.11 -1.07 2.46
CA ARG A 187 17.17 -0.36 1.17
C ARG A 187 15.78 0.10 0.67
N SER A 188 14.73 -0.37 1.29
CA SER A 188 13.34 -0.07 0.95
C SER A 188 12.65 0.70 2.08
N ARG A 189 11.42 0.38 2.41
CA ARG A 189 10.57 1.12 3.35
C ARG A 189 10.53 0.48 4.72
N GLY A 190 10.26 1.29 5.74
CA GLY A 190 10.02 0.78 7.09
C GLY A 190 8.67 0.07 7.16
N ILE A 191 7.57 0.79 6.95
CA ILE A 191 6.21 0.27 7.05
C ILE A 191 5.43 0.67 5.79
N LEU A 192 4.86 -0.33 5.09
CA LEU A 192 4.00 -0.14 3.92
C LEU A 192 2.58 -0.58 4.22
N ILE A 193 1.62 0.34 4.08
CA ILE A 193 0.22 0.12 4.42
C ILE A 193 -0.68 0.23 3.19
N LYS A 194 -1.51 -0.80 3.00
CA LYS A 194 -2.56 -0.90 1.99
C LYS A 194 -3.83 -1.55 2.58
N GLY A 195 -3.91 -1.58 3.90
CA GLY A 195 -5.04 -2.11 4.67
C GLY A 195 -6.04 -1.04 5.06
N ILE A 196 -7.12 -1.46 5.71
CA ILE A 196 -8.20 -0.59 6.21
C ILE A 196 -8.46 -0.81 7.70
N ASP A 197 -9.12 0.17 8.33
CA ASP A 197 -9.57 0.08 9.73
C ASP A 197 -8.43 -0.23 10.71
N GLY A 198 -7.26 0.38 10.52
CA GLY A 198 -6.05 -0.02 11.23
C GLY A 198 -5.26 1.10 11.89
N VAL A 199 -4.23 0.70 12.64
CA VAL A 199 -3.41 1.62 13.42
C VAL A 199 -1.91 1.33 13.21
N VAL A 200 -1.15 2.40 12.93
CA VAL A 200 0.32 2.42 12.94
C VAL A 200 0.74 3.39 14.04
N ALA A 201 1.22 2.90 15.18
CA ALA A 201 1.43 3.77 16.33
C ALA A 201 2.73 3.47 17.08
N SER A 202 3.36 4.52 17.59
CA SER A 202 4.50 4.42 18.51
C SER A 202 5.66 3.56 17.99
N ASN A 203 5.85 3.49 16.66
CA ASN A 203 6.97 2.78 16.06
C ASN A 203 8.19 3.71 15.96
N ARG A 204 9.39 3.15 16.17
CA ARG A 204 10.66 3.79 15.85
C ARG A 204 11.17 3.26 14.51
N ILE A 205 11.31 4.14 13.54
CA ILE A 205 11.69 3.82 12.18
C ILE A 205 12.96 4.60 11.82
N THR A 206 14.05 3.89 11.49
CA THR A 206 15.36 4.54 11.29
C THR A 206 16.10 3.98 10.07
N GLY A 207 16.74 4.85 9.30
CA GLY A 207 17.69 4.43 8.26
C GLY A 207 17.07 3.67 7.09
N CYS A 208 15.86 4.03 6.67
CA CYS A 208 15.25 3.47 5.47
C CYS A 208 15.69 4.25 4.23
N ALA A 209 16.20 3.57 3.20
CA ALA A 209 16.58 4.26 1.97
C ALA A 209 15.39 4.93 1.29
N MET A 210 14.23 4.36 1.42
CA MET A 210 12.94 4.89 0.98
C MET A 210 12.15 5.46 2.18
N GLN A 211 10.83 5.49 2.07
CA GLN A 211 9.96 6.04 3.12
C GLN A 211 10.08 5.26 4.44
N GLY A 212 10.04 5.97 5.55
CA GLY A 212 9.81 5.34 6.85
C GLY A 212 8.40 4.72 6.92
N ILE A 213 7.37 5.49 6.53
CA ILE A 213 6.00 5.00 6.38
C ILE A 213 5.47 5.41 5.02
N LEU A 214 4.94 4.44 4.28
CA LEU A 214 4.22 4.66 3.02
C LEU A 214 2.82 4.07 3.08
N MET A 215 1.83 4.87 2.68
CA MET A 215 0.48 4.41 2.35
C MET A 215 0.27 4.63 0.85
N SER A 216 0.21 3.56 0.07
CA SER A 216 0.06 3.61 -1.39
C SER A 216 -0.51 2.30 -1.91
N PRO A 217 -1.47 2.30 -2.86
CA PRO A 217 -2.03 1.06 -3.41
C PRO A 217 -1.07 0.31 -4.35
N GLU A 218 -0.02 0.95 -4.86
CA GLU A 218 0.95 0.36 -5.81
C GLU A 218 0.28 -0.46 -6.93
N ILE A 219 -0.45 0.23 -7.77
CA ILE A 219 -1.24 -0.38 -8.87
C ILE A 219 -0.38 -1.17 -9.85
N GLU A 220 0.88 -0.81 -10.03
CA GLU A 220 1.84 -1.54 -10.87
C GLU A 220 2.06 -2.99 -10.42
N TRP A 221 1.85 -3.27 -9.13
CA TRP A 221 1.89 -4.62 -8.56
C TRP A 221 0.48 -5.22 -8.36
N MET A 222 -0.58 -4.44 -8.54
CA MET A 222 -1.94 -4.76 -8.04
C MET A 222 -1.89 -5.19 -6.56
N GLY A 223 -1.03 -4.52 -5.81
CA GLY A 223 -0.55 -4.98 -4.51
C GLY A 223 -1.37 -4.50 -3.34
N GLY A 224 -2.59 -3.97 -3.51
CA GLY A 224 -3.24 -3.48 -2.33
C GLY A 224 -4.67 -3.07 -2.47
N GLY A 225 -5.24 -2.67 -1.35
CA GLY A 225 -6.46 -1.89 -1.27
C GLY A 225 -6.14 -0.40 -1.22
N PHE A 226 -7.16 0.41 -1.36
CA PHE A 226 -7.12 1.84 -1.10
C PHE A 226 -7.50 2.06 0.36
N SER A 227 -6.55 2.50 1.16
CA SER A 227 -6.68 2.56 2.62
C SER A 227 -7.78 3.51 3.08
N SER A 228 -8.46 3.12 4.14
CA SER A 228 -9.47 3.94 4.81
C SER A 228 -9.53 3.66 6.31
N ASN A 229 -9.95 4.66 7.09
CA ASN A 229 -10.06 4.59 8.55
C ASN A 229 -8.74 4.17 9.21
N VAL A 230 -7.63 4.77 8.80
CA VAL A 230 -6.29 4.44 9.33
C VAL A 230 -5.76 5.57 10.18
N GLN A 231 -5.15 5.21 11.30
CA GLN A 231 -4.47 6.13 12.20
C GLN A 231 -2.96 5.89 12.14
N ILE A 232 -2.19 6.95 11.89
CA ILE A 232 -0.73 6.98 11.93
C ILE A 232 -0.35 7.96 13.03
N VAL A 233 -0.01 7.45 14.23
CA VAL A 233 0.03 8.26 15.44
C VAL A 233 1.27 7.98 16.29
N GLY A 234 1.99 9.05 16.68
CA GLY A 234 3.08 8.96 17.65
C GLY A 234 4.29 8.15 17.18
N ASN A 235 4.50 8.01 15.87
CA ASN A 235 5.68 7.33 15.35
C ASN A 235 6.89 8.29 15.29
N THR A 236 8.09 7.75 15.49
CA THR A 236 9.35 8.47 15.26
C THR A 236 9.99 7.94 13.98
N ILE A 237 10.27 8.83 13.04
CA ILE A 237 10.88 8.52 11.74
C ILE A 237 12.16 9.33 11.62
N GLU A 238 13.30 8.65 11.46
CA GLU A 238 14.61 9.25 11.53
C GLU A 238 15.51 8.72 10.41
N GLU A 239 16.27 9.60 9.76
CA GLU A 239 17.23 9.22 8.70
C GLU A 239 16.60 8.35 7.59
N CYS A 240 15.39 8.70 7.16
CA CYS A 240 14.69 7.97 6.10
C CYS A 240 14.66 8.77 4.79
N MET A 241 14.38 8.09 3.68
CA MET A 241 14.21 8.70 2.34
C MET A 241 15.50 9.31 1.78
N PHE A 242 16.65 8.68 1.96
CA PHE A 242 17.91 9.15 1.41
C PHE A 242 18.21 8.62 -0.02
N GLU A 243 17.44 7.65 -0.52
CA GLU A 243 17.50 7.27 -1.94
C GLU A 243 16.95 8.40 -2.81
N ARG A 244 17.79 8.88 -3.71
CA ARG A 244 17.45 9.99 -4.61
C ARG A 244 17.43 9.49 -6.04
N GLY A 245 16.43 9.87 -6.82
CA GLY A 245 16.44 9.65 -8.25
C GLY A 245 15.47 8.62 -8.80
N ASN A 246 14.68 7.93 -7.99
CA ASN A 246 13.58 7.14 -8.51
C ASN A 246 12.35 8.02 -8.79
N PRO A 247 12.02 8.32 -10.06
CA PRO A 247 10.93 9.23 -10.39
C PRO A 247 9.53 8.66 -10.08
N ARG A 248 9.45 7.40 -9.71
CA ARG A 248 8.18 6.75 -9.33
C ARG A 248 7.96 6.73 -7.82
N MET A 249 8.95 7.21 -7.07
CA MET A 249 8.89 7.18 -5.62
C MET A 249 8.23 8.47 -5.10
N PRO A 250 7.17 8.38 -4.30
CA PRO A 250 6.60 9.55 -3.66
C PRO A 250 7.64 10.22 -2.77
N PRO A 251 7.73 11.54 -2.80
CA PRO A 251 8.61 12.27 -1.90
C PRO A 251 8.03 12.23 -0.47
N GLY A 252 8.89 12.20 0.54
CA GLY A 252 8.49 12.31 1.94
C GLY A 252 8.82 11.09 2.78
N ALA A 253 9.31 11.33 4.00
CA ALA A 253 9.65 10.27 4.94
C ALA A 253 8.40 9.53 5.46
N LEU A 254 7.30 10.26 5.67
CA LEU A 254 5.96 9.75 5.84
C LEU A 254 5.13 10.18 4.62
N SER A 255 4.62 9.23 3.85
CA SER A 255 3.89 9.55 2.62
C SER A 255 2.56 8.82 2.52
N LEU A 256 1.50 9.57 2.22
CA LEU A 256 0.22 9.09 1.72
C LEU A 256 0.11 9.55 0.27
N PHE A 257 0.25 8.64 -0.68
CA PHE A 257 0.48 9.04 -2.05
C PHE A 257 -0.09 8.05 -3.05
N TYR A 258 -0.87 8.56 -3.99
CA TYR A 258 -1.34 7.77 -5.11
C TYR A 258 -1.21 8.53 -6.42
N ILE A 259 -0.60 7.88 -7.39
CA ILE A 259 -0.50 8.36 -8.76
C ILE A 259 -1.33 7.47 -9.66
N THR A 260 -2.22 8.10 -10.40
CA THR A 260 -3.06 7.45 -11.41
C THR A 260 -2.22 6.97 -12.59
N GLY A 261 -2.79 6.12 -13.42
CA GLY A 261 -2.07 5.58 -14.57
C GLY A 261 -1.64 6.60 -15.61
N ASP A 262 -2.24 7.80 -15.61
CA ASP A 262 -1.83 8.95 -16.44
C ASP A 262 -0.81 9.88 -15.75
N ALA A 263 -0.18 9.37 -14.69
CA ALA A 263 0.89 10.03 -13.94
C ALA A 263 0.48 11.34 -13.22
N LYS A 264 -0.78 11.44 -12.82
CA LYS A 264 -1.28 12.55 -12.00
C LYS A 264 -1.49 12.11 -10.56
N VAL A 265 -1.34 13.04 -9.64
CA VAL A 265 -1.78 12.82 -8.27
C VAL A 265 -3.29 12.66 -8.26
N ALA A 266 -3.79 11.57 -7.70
CA ALA A 266 -5.22 11.30 -7.66
C ALA A 266 -5.98 12.36 -6.85
N ASP A 267 -7.21 12.60 -7.23
CA ASP A 267 -8.14 13.47 -6.50
C ASP A 267 -8.44 12.91 -5.08
N PRO A 268 -9.00 13.71 -4.17
CA PRO A 268 -9.47 13.23 -2.87
C PRO A 268 -10.43 12.05 -3.01
N GLY A 269 -10.31 11.05 -2.12
CA GLY A 269 -11.15 9.85 -2.08
C GLY A 269 -10.43 8.55 -2.43
N ALA A 270 -9.18 8.61 -2.91
CA ALA A 270 -8.35 7.41 -2.97
C ALA A 270 -8.08 6.86 -1.56
N PHE A 271 -7.75 7.74 -0.64
CA PHE A 271 -7.70 7.43 0.79
C PHE A 271 -8.86 8.13 1.51
N MET A 272 -9.43 7.51 2.54
CA MET A 272 -10.58 8.06 3.27
C MET A 272 -10.41 7.98 4.78
N ASN A 273 -10.79 9.05 5.48
CA ASN A 273 -10.79 9.11 6.95
C ASN A 273 -9.43 8.74 7.55
N ILE A 274 -8.39 9.47 7.20
CA ILE A 274 -7.03 9.22 7.67
C ILE A 274 -6.66 10.20 8.77
N THR A 275 -6.02 9.68 9.82
CA THR A 275 -5.46 10.49 10.91
C THR A 275 -3.93 10.40 10.89
N VAL A 276 -3.24 11.55 10.88
CA VAL A 276 -1.78 11.66 10.96
C VAL A 276 -1.44 12.64 12.09
N GLN A 277 -1.11 12.11 13.27
CA GLN A 277 -0.96 12.93 14.46
C GLN A 277 0.23 12.55 15.32
N LYS A 278 0.85 13.54 15.98
CA LYS A 278 1.89 13.33 16.98
C LYS A 278 3.08 12.51 16.48
N ASN A 279 3.34 12.49 15.17
CA ASN A 279 4.51 11.84 14.62
C ASN A 279 5.69 12.80 14.67
N LYS A 280 6.88 12.28 14.93
CA LYS A 280 8.12 13.03 14.87
C LYS A 280 8.95 12.55 13.68
N VAL A 281 9.36 13.49 12.81
CA VAL A 281 10.19 13.20 11.64
C VAL A 281 11.47 14.05 11.74
N THR A 282 12.62 13.38 11.78
CA THR A 282 13.91 14.07 11.98
C THR A 282 14.97 13.59 10.98
N ASP A 283 15.87 14.49 10.63
CA ASP A 283 17.10 14.20 9.86
C ASP A 283 16.85 13.50 8.52
N CYS A 284 15.69 13.75 7.91
CA CYS A 284 15.33 13.21 6.62
C CYS A 284 15.72 14.18 5.48
N PRO A 285 16.47 13.75 4.45
CA PRO A 285 16.91 14.62 3.35
C PRO A 285 15.80 14.83 2.30
N CYS A 286 14.56 15.02 2.74
CA CYS A 286 13.35 15.11 1.90
C CYS A 286 12.26 15.87 2.66
N PRO A 287 11.11 16.19 2.03
CA PRO A 287 9.92 16.59 2.78
C PRO A 287 9.58 15.57 3.85
N ALA A 288 9.32 16.04 5.06
CA ALA A 288 9.06 15.16 6.19
C ALA A 288 7.76 14.36 6.00
N ILE A 289 6.67 15.06 5.69
CA ILE A 289 5.34 14.49 5.55
C ILE A 289 4.74 14.96 4.23
N VAL A 290 4.31 13.99 3.41
CA VAL A 290 3.60 14.24 2.16
C VAL A 290 2.26 13.52 2.21
N VAL A 291 1.17 14.29 2.08
CA VAL A 291 -0.19 13.75 2.08
C VAL A 291 -0.92 14.22 0.84
N THR A 292 -1.45 13.27 0.07
CA THR A 292 -2.25 13.53 -1.13
C THR A 292 -3.48 12.64 -1.18
N SER A 293 -4.46 12.99 -1.99
CA SER A 293 -5.55 12.11 -2.40
C SER A 293 -6.46 11.62 -1.25
N VAL A 294 -6.49 12.34 -0.13
CA VAL A 294 -7.27 11.98 1.06
C VAL A 294 -8.58 12.76 1.10
N ASP A 295 -9.69 12.08 1.37
CA ASP A 295 -10.96 12.66 1.82
C ASP A 295 -11.13 12.36 3.32
N GLY A 296 -11.33 13.39 4.15
CA GLY A 296 -11.43 13.25 5.60
C GLY A 296 -10.08 13.11 6.30
N LEU A 297 -9.12 14.00 6.01
CA LEU A 297 -7.84 14.08 6.72
C LEU A 297 -7.98 14.77 8.08
N LYS A 298 -7.42 14.14 9.13
CA LYS A 298 -7.12 14.76 10.42
C LYS A 298 -5.60 14.78 10.61
N MET A 299 -5.01 15.98 10.63
CA MET A 299 -3.57 16.13 10.78
C MET A 299 -3.27 17.20 11.83
N SER A 300 -2.56 16.83 12.90
CA SER A 300 -2.17 17.76 13.97
C SER A 300 -0.97 17.25 14.77
N ASP A 301 -0.32 18.16 15.47
CA ASP A 301 0.70 17.90 16.49
C ASP A 301 1.90 17.08 15.98
N ASN A 302 2.18 17.09 14.67
CA ASN A 302 3.37 16.46 14.11
C ASN A 302 4.58 17.38 14.27
N GLU A 303 5.70 16.82 14.66
CA GLU A 303 6.97 17.53 14.83
C GLU A 303 7.92 17.21 13.69
N VAL A 304 8.58 18.24 13.16
CA VAL A 304 9.54 18.12 12.06
C VAL A 304 10.83 18.84 12.43
N GLU A 305 11.95 18.12 12.44
CA GLU A 305 13.26 18.67 12.72
C GLU A 305 14.26 18.24 11.64
N ASN A 306 15.16 19.15 11.22
CA ASN A 306 16.27 18.89 10.30
C ASN A 306 15.88 18.16 9.01
N SER A 307 14.61 18.22 8.58
CA SER A 307 14.21 17.70 7.28
C SER A 307 14.49 18.73 6.22
N LYS A 308 15.14 18.30 5.15
CA LYS A 308 15.56 19.20 4.08
C LYS A 308 14.46 19.36 3.05
N GLU A 309 14.23 20.58 2.66
CA GLU A 309 13.54 20.88 1.42
C GLU A 309 14.37 20.31 0.27
N VAL A 310 13.81 19.43 -0.51
CA VAL A 310 14.48 18.92 -1.71
C VAL A 310 13.62 19.28 -2.89
N THR A 311 14.11 20.25 -3.65
CA THR A 311 13.61 20.56 -4.99
C THR A 311 13.92 19.36 -5.87
N ARG A 312 12.91 18.64 -6.33
CA ARG A 312 13.08 17.49 -7.22
C ARG A 312 12.22 17.66 -8.46
N SER A 313 12.69 17.12 -9.54
CA SER A 313 11.92 16.92 -10.77
C SER A 313 10.58 16.17 -10.58
N HIS A 314 10.36 15.57 -9.45
CA HIS A 314 9.07 15.02 -9.02
C HIS A 314 7.97 16.07 -8.92
N GLY A 315 8.29 17.29 -8.51
CA GLY A 315 7.31 18.36 -8.42
C GLY A 315 6.69 18.70 -9.76
N GLU A 316 7.48 18.71 -10.82
CA GLU A 316 6.98 18.95 -12.17
C GLU A 316 6.13 17.80 -12.68
N ARG A 317 6.42 16.56 -12.28
CA ARG A 317 5.71 15.37 -12.72
C ARG A 317 4.44 15.10 -11.95
N TYR A 318 4.40 15.41 -10.66
CA TYR A 318 3.32 15.03 -9.74
C TYR A 318 2.55 16.22 -9.16
N GLY A 319 2.72 17.40 -9.71
CA GLY A 319 2.19 18.65 -9.17
C GLY A 319 3.31 19.51 -8.58
N ALA A 320 3.01 20.62 -7.98
CA ALA A 320 4.01 21.58 -7.55
C ALA A 320 4.96 20.99 -6.50
N ASP A 321 6.25 21.08 -6.76
CA ASP A 321 7.27 21.04 -5.74
C ASP A 321 7.10 22.27 -4.84
N THR A 322 6.79 22.06 -3.59
CA THR A 322 6.54 23.16 -2.67
C THR A 322 7.74 23.49 -1.81
N GLY A 323 8.79 22.64 -1.86
CA GLY A 323 9.93 22.78 -0.96
C GLY A 323 9.59 22.74 0.52
N ALA A 324 8.34 22.54 0.88
CA ALA A 324 7.90 22.56 2.26
C ALA A 324 8.21 21.23 2.97
N PRO A 325 8.63 21.24 4.24
CA PRO A 325 8.86 20.03 5.01
C PRO A 325 7.57 19.21 5.26
N VAL A 326 6.43 19.88 5.19
CA VAL A 326 5.10 19.29 5.20
C VAL A 326 4.37 19.73 3.95
N TRP A 327 3.93 18.76 3.14
CA TRP A 327 3.23 19.06 1.90
C TRP A 327 1.79 18.57 1.96
N GLU A 328 0.87 19.52 2.07
CA GLU A 328 -0.58 19.31 2.04
C GLU A 328 -1.21 19.75 0.70
N LYS A 329 -0.43 19.95 -0.32
CA LYS A 329 -0.98 20.49 -1.57
C LYS A 329 -1.56 19.41 -2.44
N ASN A 330 -2.65 19.79 -3.08
CA ASN A 330 -3.38 19.05 -4.09
C ASN A 330 -4.18 17.86 -3.55
N ASN A 331 -5.49 17.99 -3.70
CA ASN A 331 -6.43 16.90 -3.56
C ASN A 331 -6.66 16.37 -2.14
N ILE A 332 -6.72 17.30 -1.17
CA ILE A 332 -7.19 17.01 0.19
C ILE A 332 -8.52 17.68 0.40
N LYS A 333 -9.51 16.91 0.83
CA LYS A 333 -10.77 17.39 1.36
C LYS A 333 -10.75 17.17 2.88
N LYS A 334 -10.73 18.27 3.62
CA LYS A 334 -10.73 18.27 5.10
C LYS A 334 -12.11 17.95 5.66
#